data_5155f2ce77ee960b3dc6758ee6d7a0df
#
_entry.id   5155f2ce77ee960b3dc6758ee6d7a0df
#
_cell.length_a   1.000
_cell.length_b   1.000
_cell.length_c   1.000
_cell.angle_alpha   90.00
_cell.angle_beta   90.00
_cell.angle_gamma   90.00
#
_symmetry.space_group_name_H-M   'P 1'
#
loop_
_entity.id
_entity.type
_entity.pdbx_description
1 polymer ?
#
loop_
_entity_poly.entity_id
_entity_poly.type
_entity_poly.pdbx_seq_one_letter_code
_entity_poly.pdbx_strand_id
1 'polypeptide(L)'
;MNRNLWIITLSQIFSFTPAPINVFLSGIIGSTLSPVKALQTVPTSLMIVGIAVFSFFAAKIMSIIGRKAGFLLASLFSTFSALLAAYAIWDKNFYLFCLSCFLIGNGMSFTHQYRFAAAESVEKEFIPKALSIVMLATIFAALLGPNIANFNKDLFDDHLYVGSYVSLAVLTFVPFILLNFYEPQSVPRVKKTYEGRNYLQLISQPRFLQAVVTSAFAYAIMSFLMTATPINMHVLEHYSLSKTGVVIQFHIISMFLPSLITGRLLTKFGHSKIIYAGVFFYVLTVIICFFDTSFINYIFALVFLGLGWNFLYISGTGLLVLSYNEEEKFKAQGFNDILVFSIQALASLSAGYMLSMTSWKTMNLITIPFIILIILVSLRADLLEKKLN
;
A
#
# COMPACT_ATOMS: atom_id res chain seq x y z
N MET A 1 14.87 8.99 -21.89
CA MET A 1 14.41 7.85 -21.07
C MET A 1 15.20 6.62 -21.49
N ASN A 2 15.84 5.94 -20.56
CA ASN A 2 16.77 4.86 -20.89
C ASN A 2 16.14 3.46 -20.70
N ARG A 3 16.83 2.43 -21.17
CA ARG A 3 16.43 1.02 -21.10
C ARG A 3 16.13 0.58 -19.66
N ASN A 4 16.92 1.00 -18.69
CA ASN A 4 16.76 0.61 -17.28
C ASN A 4 15.41 1.06 -16.69
N LEU A 5 14.97 2.30 -16.98
CA LEU A 5 13.68 2.79 -16.52
C LEU A 5 12.53 1.93 -17.04
N TRP A 6 12.57 1.52 -18.32
CA TRP A 6 11.52 0.67 -18.88
C TRP A 6 11.51 -0.74 -18.31
N ILE A 7 12.71 -1.32 -18.08
CA ILE A 7 12.82 -2.64 -17.42
C ILE A 7 12.21 -2.58 -16.01
N ILE A 8 12.54 -1.55 -15.23
CA ILE A 8 11.98 -1.37 -13.87
C ILE A 8 10.47 -1.15 -13.93
N THR A 9 9.99 -0.33 -14.89
CA THR A 9 8.56 -0.03 -15.05
C THR A 9 7.76 -1.28 -15.43
N LEU A 10 8.24 -2.08 -16.36
CA LEU A 10 7.60 -3.34 -16.73
C LEU A 10 7.66 -4.34 -15.57
N SER A 11 8.80 -4.44 -14.89
CA SER A 11 8.93 -5.28 -13.70
C SER A 11 7.97 -4.85 -12.59
N GLN A 12 7.72 -3.54 -12.42
CA GLN A 12 6.77 -3.00 -11.43
C GLN A 12 5.35 -3.54 -11.65
N ILE A 13 4.88 -3.65 -12.90
CA ILE A 13 3.54 -4.18 -13.20
C ILE A 13 3.37 -5.56 -12.56
N PHE A 14 4.33 -6.45 -12.78
CA PHE A 14 4.24 -7.83 -12.31
C PHE A 14 4.61 -7.99 -10.84
N SER A 15 5.66 -7.31 -10.38
CA SER A 15 6.09 -7.36 -8.96
C SER A 15 5.07 -6.74 -8.00
N PHE A 16 4.18 -5.86 -8.47
CA PHE A 16 3.15 -5.26 -7.64
C PHE A 16 1.84 -6.06 -7.62
N THR A 17 1.64 -7.04 -8.52
CA THR A 17 0.41 -7.85 -8.56
C THR A 17 0.06 -8.59 -7.26
N PRO A 18 1.04 -8.98 -6.39
CA PRO A 18 0.71 -9.59 -5.10
C PRO A 18 -0.19 -8.71 -4.22
N ALA A 19 -0.01 -7.39 -4.25
CA ALA A 19 -0.82 -6.48 -3.42
C ALA A 19 -2.31 -6.52 -3.79
N PRO A 20 -2.76 -6.21 -5.03
CA PRO A 20 -4.16 -6.27 -5.39
C PRO A 20 -4.77 -7.69 -5.32
N ILE A 21 -4.02 -8.75 -5.66
CA ILE A 21 -4.53 -10.13 -5.54
C ILE A 21 -4.74 -10.50 -4.08
N ASN A 22 -3.77 -10.23 -3.22
CA ASN A 22 -3.87 -10.58 -1.81
C ASN A 22 -4.98 -9.79 -1.10
N VAL A 23 -5.09 -8.48 -1.36
CA VAL A 23 -6.20 -7.67 -0.82
C VAL A 23 -7.55 -8.18 -1.33
N PHE A 24 -7.63 -8.61 -2.58
CA PHE A 24 -8.85 -9.12 -3.19
C PHE A 24 -9.28 -10.48 -2.62
N LEU A 25 -8.35 -11.45 -2.53
CA LEU A 25 -8.68 -12.85 -2.25
C LEU A 25 -8.34 -13.32 -0.84
N SER A 26 -7.28 -12.79 -0.20
CA SER A 26 -6.78 -13.41 1.02
C SER A 26 -7.74 -13.35 2.20
N GLY A 27 -8.56 -12.29 2.28
CA GLY A 27 -9.64 -12.22 3.27
C GLY A 27 -10.79 -13.20 2.98
N ILE A 28 -11.15 -13.38 1.70
CA ILE A 28 -12.17 -14.34 1.27
C ILE A 28 -11.70 -15.76 1.57
N ILE A 29 -10.47 -16.11 1.18
CA ILE A 29 -9.86 -17.42 1.49
C ILE A 29 -9.72 -17.59 3.01
N GLY A 30 -9.31 -16.52 3.72
CA GLY A 30 -9.26 -16.51 5.17
C GLY A 30 -10.61 -16.82 5.82
N SER A 31 -11.73 -16.33 5.24
CA SER A 31 -13.07 -16.62 5.77
C SER A 31 -13.48 -18.07 5.64
N THR A 32 -12.89 -18.82 4.69
CA THR A 32 -13.14 -20.26 4.49
C THR A 32 -12.18 -21.16 5.27
N LEU A 33 -10.92 -20.73 5.43
CA LEU A 33 -9.88 -21.54 6.07
C LEU A 33 -9.73 -21.26 7.57
N SER A 34 -10.13 -20.08 8.04
CA SER A 34 -9.91 -19.66 9.43
C SER A 34 -10.75 -20.48 10.42
N PRO A 35 -10.16 -20.93 11.53
CA PRO A 35 -10.91 -21.59 12.59
C PRO A 35 -11.89 -20.65 13.30
N VAL A 36 -11.68 -19.33 13.23
CA VAL A 36 -12.49 -18.32 13.92
C VAL A 36 -12.72 -17.13 12.99
N LYS A 37 -13.97 -16.64 12.88
CA LYS A 37 -14.35 -15.49 12.04
C LYS A 37 -13.50 -14.23 12.30
N ALA A 38 -13.10 -13.99 13.54
CA ALA A 38 -12.27 -12.85 13.91
C ALA A 38 -10.88 -12.84 13.21
N LEU A 39 -10.37 -13.99 12.77
CA LEU A 39 -9.06 -14.15 12.16
C LEU A 39 -9.08 -14.13 10.61
N GLN A 40 -10.25 -13.97 9.99
CA GLN A 40 -10.43 -14.08 8.54
C GLN A 40 -9.56 -13.09 7.71
N THR A 41 -9.23 -11.91 8.26
CA THR A 41 -8.38 -10.91 7.60
C THR A 41 -6.90 -11.01 7.95
N VAL A 42 -6.53 -11.90 8.86
CA VAL A 42 -5.13 -12.07 9.29
C VAL A 42 -4.19 -12.34 8.11
N PRO A 43 -4.52 -13.17 7.10
CA PRO A 43 -3.64 -13.35 5.94
C PRO A 43 -3.34 -12.03 5.20
N THR A 44 -4.37 -11.20 4.93
CA THR A 44 -4.18 -9.88 4.30
C THR A 44 -3.27 -8.98 5.13
N SER A 45 -3.52 -8.93 6.43
CA SER A 45 -2.79 -8.09 7.37
C SER A 45 -1.34 -8.52 7.55
N LEU A 46 -1.07 -9.82 7.52
CA LEU A 46 0.29 -10.37 7.62
C LEU A 46 1.15 -10.01 6.41
N MET A 47 0.58 -9.83 5.22
CA MET A 47 1.33 -9.25 4.10
C MET A 47 1.80 -7.83 4.43
N ILE A 48 0.95 -6.99 5.04
CA ILE A 48 1.33 -5.62 5.44
C ILE A 48 2.40 -5.64 6.53
N VAL A 49 2.25 -6.51 7.53
CA VAL A 49 3.27 -6.73 8.56
C VAL A 49 4.59 -7.18 7.92
N GLY A 50 4.54 -8.09 6.96
CA GLY A 50 5.70 -8.54 6.19
C GLY A 50 6.39 -7.38 5.46
N ILE A 51 5.61 -6.50 4.79
CA ILE A 51 6.16 -5.30 4.16
C ILE A 51 6.88 -4.43 5.21
N ALA A 52 6.26 -4.16 6.35
CA ALA A 52 6.84 -3.33 7.41
C ALA A 52 8.15 -3.90 7.95
N VAL A 53 8.16 -5.19 8.30
CA VAL A 53 9.32 -5.89 8.85
C VAL A 53 10.46 -5.94 7.83
N PHE A 54 10.17 -6.36 6.60
CA PHE A 54 11.21 -6.59 5.60
C PHE A 54 11.69 -5.33 4.88
N SER A 55 11.00 -4.21 4.97
CA SER A 55 11.44 -2.95 4.34
C SER A 55 12.80 -2.49 4.86
N PHE A 56 13.06 -2.66 6.16
CA PHE A 56 14.37 -2.37 6.74
C PHE A 56 15.47 -3.30 6.21
N PHE A 57 15.17 -4.60 6.15
CA PHE A 57 16.11 -5.61 5.66
C PHE A 57 16.36 -5.50 4.16
N ALA A 58 15.35 -5.18 3.36
CA ALA A 58 15.46 -5.01 1.92
C ALA A 58 16.50 -3.93 1.56
N ALA A 59 16.42 -2.76 2.19
CA ALA A 59 17.39 -1.69 1.97
C ALA A 59 18.81 -2.12 2.38
N LYS A 60 18.97 -2.80 3.53
CA LYS A 60 20.26 -3.31 4.01
C LYS A 60 20.83 -4.39 3.09
N ILE A 61 20.03 -5.36 2.68
CA ILE A 61 20.46 -6.43 1.75
C ILE A 61 20.96 -5.81 0.44
N MET A 62 20.17 -4.90 -0.17
CA MET A 62 20.57 -4.25 -1.42
C MET A 62 21.80 -3.36 -1.29
N SER A 63 22.09 -2.82 -0.11
CA SER A 63 23.33 -2.07 0.13
C SER A 63 24.59 -2.97 0.13
N ILE A 64 24.43 -4.27 0.38
CA ILE A 64 25.51 -5.27 0.43
C ILE A 64 25.67 -5.95 -0.94
N ILE A 65 24.59 -6.52 -1.49
CA ILE A 65 24.64 -7.32 -2.72
C ILE A 65 24.30 -6.54 -4.00
N GLY A 66 23.89 -5.28 -3.86
CA GLY A 66 23.46 -4.42 -4.96
C GLY A 66 21.98 -4.59 -5.34
N ARG A 67 21.41 -3.59 -6.04
CA ARG A 67 19.98 -3.56 -6.38
C ARG A 67 19.57 -4.71 -7.30
N LYS A 68 20.36 -5.03 -8.34
CA LYS A 68 20.04 -6.10 -9.29
C LYS A 68 19.88 -7.45 -8.60
N ALA A 69 20.90 -7.86 -7.84
CA ALA A 69 20.87 -9.13 -7.13
C ALA A 69 19.73 -9.17 -6.10
N GLY A 70 19.49 -8.07 -5.37
CA GLY A 70 18.39 -7.95 -4.43
C GLY A 70 17.01 -8.12 -5.09
N PHE A 71 16.79 -7.50 -6.23
CA PHE A 71 15.54 -7.61 -6.99
C PHE A 71 15.33 -9.00 -7.58
N LEU A 72 16.38 -9.64 -8.12
CA LEU A 72 16.30 -11.01 -8.64
C LEU A 72 15.94 -12.01 -7.53
N LEU A 73 16.62 -11.94 -6.39
CA LEU A 73 16.32 -12.78 -5.22
C LEU A 73 14.90 -12.54 -4.70
N ALA A 74 14.45 -11.29 -4.62
CA ALA A 74 13.11 -10.95 -4.18
C ALA A 74 12.04 -11.50 -5.12
N SER A 75 12.27 -11.47 -6.44
CA SER A 75 11.35 -12.03 -7.42
C SER A 75 11.21 -13.55 -7.27
N LEU A 76 12.32 -14.29 -7.15
CA LEU A 76 12.30 -15.73 -6.88
C LEU A 76 11.62 -16.05 -5.55
N PHE A 77 11.90 -15.26 -4.51
CA PHE A 77 11.27 -15.44 -3.20
C PHE A 77 9.77 -15.16 -3.23
N SER A 78 9.32 -14.14 -4.00
CA SER A 78 7.89 -13.87 -4.22
C SER A 78 7.20 -15.02 -4.95
N THR A 79 7.86 -15.59 -5.96
CA THR A 79 7.35 -16.74 -6.69
C THR A 79 7.19 -17.96 -5.76
N PHE A 80 8.22 -18.25 -4.96
CA PHE A 80 8.15 -19.33 -3.95
C PHE A 80 7.01 -19.07 -2.95
N SER A 81 6.88 -17.84 -2.45
CA SER A 81 5.83 -17.48 -1.49
C SER A 81 4.42 -17.64 -2.07
N ALA A 82 4.24 -17.33 -3.36
CA ALA A 82 2.97 -17.52 -4.06
C ALA A 82 2.65 -19.01 -4.28
N LEU A 83 3.65 -19.84 -4.62
CA LEU A 83 3.48 -21.30 -4.69
C LEU A 83 3.17 -21.90 -3.31
N LEU A 84 3.82 -21.42 -2.25
CA LEU A 84 3.51 -21.84 -0.88
C LEU A 84 2.08 -21.47 -0.49
N ALA A 85 1.58 -20.30 -0.92
CA ALA A 85 0.19 -19.91 -0.72
C ALA A 85 -0.78 -20.83 -1.48
N ALA A 86 -0.47 -21.19 -2.74
CA ALA A 86 -1.25 -22.12 -3.52
C ALA A 86 -1.31 -23.50 -2.83
N TYR A 87 -0.16 -23.99 -2.35
CA TYR A 87 -0.10 -25.26 -1.58
C TYR A 87 -0.89 -25.17 -0.26
N ALA A 88 -0.79 -24.05 0.46
CA ALA A 88 -1.53 -23.86 1.72
C ALA A 88 -3.05 -23.88 1.50
N ILE A 89 -3.54 -23.35 0.37
CA ILE A 89 -4.96 -23.40 -0.01
C ILE A 89 -5.35 -24.82 -0.38
N TRP A 90 -4.52 -25.52 -1.14
CA TRP A 90 -4.70 -26.93 -1.50
C TRP A 90 -4.84 -27.80 -0.26
N ASP A 91 -3.92 -27.65 0.70
CA ASP A 91 -3.89 -28.38 1.98
C ASP A 91 -4.91 -27.86 3.00
N LYS A 92 -5.70 -26.84 2.66
CA LYS A 92 -6.68 -26.17 3.55
C LYS A 92 -6.06 -25.70 4.88
N ASN A 93 -4.79 -25.32 4.86
CA ASN A 93 -4.00 -24.96 6.04
C ASN A 93 -3.97 -23.43 6.24
N PHE A 94 -4.78 -22.94 7.17
CA PHE A 94 -4.88 -21.52 7.48
C PHE A 94 -3.55 -20.90 7.92
N TYR A 95 -2.81 -21.56 8.80
CA TYR A 95 -1.56 -21.02 9.36
C TYR A 95 -0.45 -20.95 8.31
N LEU A 96 -0.38 -21.95 7.43
CA LEU A 96 0.56 -21.95 6.32
C LEU A 96 0.21 -20.86 5.29
N PHE A 97 -1.09 -20.62 5.06
CA PHE A 97 -1.56 -19.53 4.21
C PHE A 97 -1.20 -18.16 4.82
N CYS A 98 -1.36 -17.99 6.13
CA CYS A 98 -0.92 -16.81 6.86
C CYS A 98 0.60 -16.56 6.71
N LEU A 99 1.41 -17.60 6.89
CA LEU A 99 2.86 -17.53 6.70
C LEU A 99 3.22 -17.13 5.26
N SER A 100 2.58 -17.73 4.27
CA SER A 100 2.83 -17.41 2.86
C SER A 100 2.48 -15.95 2.53
N CYS A 101 1.39 -15.41 3.06
CA CYS A 101 1.04 -14.00 2.91
C CYS A 101 2.09 -13.07 3.57
N PHE A 102 2.58 -13.40 4.76
CA PHE A 102 3.68 -12.68 5.39
C PHE A 102 4.95 -12.67 4.52
N LEU A 103 5.29 -13.82 3.94
CA LEU A 103 6.43 -13.95 3.03
C LEU A 103 6.22 -13.20 1.70
N ILE A 104 5.00 -13.13 1.16
CA ILE A 104 4.66 -12.27 0.02
C ILE A 104 4.98 -10.80 0.35
N GLY A 105 4.74 -10.37 1.58
CA GLY A 105 5.12 -9.04 2.06
C GLY A 105 6.61 -8.74 1.95
N ASN A 106 7.49 -9.75 2.09
CA ASN A 106 8.92 -9.60 1.83
C ASN A 106 9.17 -9.14 0.38
N GLY A 107 8.65 -9.84 -0.61
CA GLY A 107 8.81 -9.47 -2.02
C GLY A 107 8.29 -8.06 -2.30
N MET A 108 7.16 -7.68 -1.71
CA MET A 108 6.59 -6.34 -1.81
C MET A 108 7.53 -5.26 -1.25
N SER A 109 8.26 -5.54 -0.17
CA SER A 109 9.21 -4.59 0.41
C SER A 109 10.34 -4.22 -0.56
N PHE A 110 10.81 -5.17 -1.37
CA PHE A 110 11.77 -4.89 -2.46
C PHE A 110 11.11 -4.17 -3.64
N THR A 111 9.88 -4.50 -3.97
CA THR A 111 9.12 -3.82 -5.04
C THR A 111 8.98 -2.32 -4.75
N HIS A 112 8.78 -1.92 -3.50
CA HIS A 112 8.75 -0.52 -3.10
C HIS A 112 10.07 0.24 -3.37
N GLN A 113 11.18 -0.47 -3.53
CA GLN A 113 12.48 0.12 -3.87
C GLN A 113 12.66 0.42 -5.37
N TYR A 114 11.77 -0.07 -6.24
CA TYR A 114 11.84 0.20 -7.68
C TYR A 114 11.75 1.68 -8.01
N ARG A 115 10.99 2.47 -7.22
CA ARG A 115 10.94 3.93 -7.35
C ARG A 115 12.33 4.59 -7.22
N PHE A 116 13.16 4.11 -6.31
CA PHE A 116 14.52 4.64 -6.15
C PHE A 116 15.45 4.18 -7.29
N ALA A 117 15.32 2.93 -7.71
CA ALA A 117 16.05 2.42 -8.88
C ALA A 117 15.66 3.17 -10.17
N ALA A 118 14.39 3.54 -10.33
CA ALA A 118 13.93 4.37 -11.43
C ALA A 118 14.53 5.80 -11.38
N ALA A 119 14.54 6.43 -10.19
CA ALA A 119 15.15 7.74 -9.99
C ALA A 119 16.65 7.74 -10.29
N GLU A 120 17.36 6.67 -9.88
CA GLU A 120 18.80 6.48 -10.15
C GLU A 120 19.11 6.15 -11.62
N SER A 121 18.11 5.73 -12.39
CA SER A 121 18.27 5.38 -13.81
C SER A 121 18.20 6.57 -14.76
N VAL A 122 17.92 7.76 -14.30
CA VAL A 122 17.74 8.96 -15.14
C VAL A 122 18.52 10.15 -14.59
N GLU A 123 18.73 11.16 -15.43
CA GLU A 123 19.29 12.45 -15.00
C GLU A 123 18.34 13.15 -14.01
N LYS A 124 18.90 13.99 -13.13
CA LYS A 124 18.15 14.63 -12.03
C LYS A 124 16.88 15.36 -12.49
N GLU A 125 16.93 16.00 -13.64
CA GLU A 125 15.80 16.72 -14.24
C GLU A 125 14.60 15.79 -14.53
N PHE A 126 14.86 14.52 -14.90
CA PHE A 126 13.83 13.57 -15.27
C PHE A 126 13.33 12.69 -14.12
N ILE A 127 13.87 12.84 -12.90
CA ILE A 127 13.47 12.04 -11.73
C ILE A 127 11.95 12.10 -11.48
N PRO A 128 11.28 13.27 -11.45
CA PRO A 128 9.83 13.32 -11.22
C PRO A 128 9.04 12.55 -12.27
N LYS A 129 9.47 12.62 -13.54
CA LYS A 129 8.84 11.88 -14.65
C LYS A 129 9.05 10.38 -14.52
N ALA A 130 10.24 9.94 -14.15
CA ALA A 130 10.56 8.52 -13.94
C ALA A 130 9.72 7.92 -12.81
N LEU A 131 9.61 8.63 -11.67
CA LEU A 131 8.76 8.22 -10.56
C LEU A 131 7.29 8.11 -10.97
N SER A 132 6.77 9.10 -11.71
CA SER A 132 5.39 9.06 -12.21
C SER A 132 5.12 7.85 -13.11
N ILE A 133 6.05 7.50 -14.01
CA ILE A 133 5.92 6.36 -14.92
C ILE A 133 5.87 5.04 -14.13
N VAL A 134 6.75 4.85 -13.15
CA VAL A 134 6.74 3.64 -12.31
C VAL A 134 5.48 3.57 -11.45
N MET A 135 5.00 4.72 -10.93
CA MET A 135 3.74 4.76 -10.17
C MET A 135 2.53 4.41 -11.03
N LEU A 136 2.48 4.86 -12.29
CA LEU A 136 1.44 4.49 -13.23
C LEU A 136 1.42 2.99 -13.56
N ALA A 137 2.57 2.32 -13.52
CA ALA A 137 2.66 0.88 -13.70
C ALA A 137 1.85 0.10 -12.65
N THR A 138 1.65 0.65 -11.45
CA THR A 138 0.82 0.03 -10.41
C THR A 138 -0.65 -0.07 -10.80
N ILE A 139 -1.15 0.84 -11.65
CA ILE A 139 -2.53 0.79 -12.16
C ILE A 139 -2.72 -0.45 -13.03
N PHE A 140 -1.73 -0.78 -13.87
CA PHE A 140 -1.77 -2.01 -14.66
C PHE A 140 -1.75 -3.25 -13.78
N ALA A 141 -0.97 -3.27 -12.69
CA ALA A 141 -1.00 -4.36 -11.72
C ALA A 141 -2.38 -4.47 -11.04
N ALA A 142 -3.04 -3.35 -10.74
CA ALA A 142 -4.37 -3.32 -10.14
C ALA A 142 -5.44 -3.91 -11.06
N LEU A 143 -5.31 -3.69 -12.36
CA LEU A 143 -6.20 -4.28 -13.36
C LEU A 143 -5.87 -5.75 -13.60
N LEU A 144 -4.59 -6.07 -13.77
CA LEU A 144 -4.12 -7.40 -14.11
C LEU A 144 -4.40 -8.41 -12.98
N GLY A 145 -4.06 -8.04 -11.74
CA GLY A 145 -4.09 -8.94 -10.59
C GLY A 145 -5.47 -9.56 -10.34
N PRO A 146 -6.51 -8.78 -9.98
CA PRO A 146 -7.83 -9.33 -9.69
C PRO A 146 -8.48 -10.06 -10.87
N ASN A 147 -8.24 -9.59 -12.11
CA ASN A 147 -8.80 -10.24 -13.30
C ASN A 147 -8.18 -11.63 -13.52
N ILE A 148 -6.85 -11.76 -13.47
CA ILE A 148 -6.18 -13.05 -13.60
C ILE A 148 -6.55 -13.97 -12.45
N ALA A 149 -6.60 -13.45 -11.22
CA ALA A 149 -6.97 -14.23 -10.06
C ALA A 149 -8.41 -14.77 -10.17
N ASN A 150 -9.36 -13.95 -10.60
CA ASN A 150 -10.74 -14.38 -10.79
C ASN A 150 -10.90 -15.35 -11.98
N PHE A 151 -10.15 -15.14 -13.08
CA PHE A 151 -10.21 -16.00 -14.25
C PHE A 151 -9.69 -17.42 -13.95
N ASN A 152 -8.65 -17.56 -13.16
CA ASN A 152 -8.00 -18.83 -12.86
C ASN A 152 -8.40 -19.44 -11.52
N LYS A 153 -9.42 -18.91 -10.82
CA LYS A 153 -9.81 -19.40 -9.49
C LYS A 153 -10.27 -20.86 -9.49
N ASP A 154 -10.88 -21.31 -10.58
CA ASP A 154 -11.45 -22.64 -10.77
C ASP A 154 -10.54 -23.55 -11.63
N LEU A 155 -9.25 -23.23 -11.81
CA LEU A 155 -8.33 -23.96 -12.67
C LEU A 155 -8.04 -25.38 -12.16
N PHE A 156 -8.21 -25.63 -10.89
CA PHE A 156 -8.06 -26.94 -10.25
C PHE A 156 -9.39 -27.39 -9.68
N ASP A 157 -9.92 -28.52 -10.18
CA ASP A 157 -11.14 -29.10 -9.67
C ASP A 157 -11.03 -29.34 -8.16
N ASP A 158 -12.10 -29.09 -7.41
CA ASP A 158 -12.20 -29.22 -5.95
C ASP A 158 -11.29 -28.29 -5.10
N HIS A 159 -10.45 -27.46 -5.74
CA HIS A 159 -9.50 -26.58 -5.05
C HIS A 159 -9.62 -25.11 -5.47
N LEU A 160 -10.72 -24.47 -5.08
CA LEU A 160 -11.01 -23.07 -5.39
C LEU A 160 -9.86 -22.15 -4.94
N TYR A 161 -9.48 -21.18 -5.81
CA TYR A 161 -8.41 -20.20 -5.62
C TYR A 161 -6.95 -20.71 -5.69
N VAL A 162 -6.69 -22.01 -5.76
CA VAL A 162 -5.33 -22.54 -5.98
C VAL A 162 -4.77 -21.97 -7.28
N GLY A 163 -5.54 -22.02 -8.37
CA GLY A 163 -5.14 -21.47 -9.67
C GLY A 163 -4.84 -19.98 -9.64
N SER A 164 -5.53 -19.21 -8.80
CA SER A 164 -5.24 -17.77 -8.61
C SER A 164 -3.82 -17.54 -8.08
N TYR A 165 -3.38 -18.31 -7.09
CA TYR A 165 -2.04 -18.18 -6.50
C TYR A 165 -0.94 -18.84 -7.35
N VAL A 166 -1.24 -19.89 -8.11
CA VAL A 166 -0.34 -20.42 -9.14
C VAL A 166 -0.11 -19.36 -10.22
N SER A 167 -1.17 -18.67 -10.67
CA SER A 167 -1.05 -17.57 -11.63
C SER A 167 -0.23 -16.40 -11.05
N LEU A 168 -0.41 -16.10 -9.75
CA LEU A 168 0.42 -15.12 -9.06
C LEU A 168 1.90 -15.52 -9.09
N ALA A 169 2.22 -16.80 -8.89
CA ALA A 169 3.61 -17.28 -8.97
C ALA A 169 4.20 -17.06 -10.37
N VAL A 170 3.44 -17.33 -11.43
CA VAL A 170 3.86 -17.05 -12.81
C VAL A 170 4.10 -15.54 -12.99
N LEU A 171 3.19 -14.68 -12.54
CA LEU A 171 3.34 -13.23 -12.66
C LEU A 171 4.56 -12.71 -11.90
N THR A 172 4.82 -13.19 -10.69
CA THR A 172 5.97 -12.77 -9.88
C THR A 172 7.31 -13.34 -10.38
N PHE A 173 7.30 -14.37 -11.23
CA PHE A 173 8.47 -14.87 -11.90
C PHE A 173 8.90 -14.01 -13.10
N VAL A 174 7.96 -13.32 -13.76
CA VAL A 174 8.29 -12.45 -14.92
C VAL A 174 9.36 -11.40 -14.61
N PRO A 175 9.33 -10.69 -13.46
CA PRO A 175 10.38 -9.76 -13.07
C PRO A 175 11.76 -10.40 -12.97
N PHE A 176 11.87 -11.67 -12.57
CA PHE A 176 13.16 -12.37 -12.59
C PHE A 176 13.76 -12.38 -13.98
N ILE A 177 12.98 -12.64 -15.03
CA ILE A 177 13.43 -12.62 -16.42
C ILE A 177 13.81 -11.20 -16.84
N LEU A 178 12.93 -10.22 -16.62
CA LEU A 178 13.12 -8.84 -17.04
C LEU A 178 14.35 -8.19 -16.37
N LEU A 179 14.53 -8.40 -15.07
CA LEU A 179 15.58 -7.78 -14.28
C LEU A 179 16.99 -8.35 -14.56
N ASN A 180 17.11 -9.48 -15.25
CA ASN A 180 18.41 -9.92 -15.76
C ASN A 180 19.00 -8.91 -16.76
N PHE A 181 18.16 -8.17 -17.46
CA PHE A 181 18.55 -7.11 -18.40
C PHE A 181 18.74 -5.73 -17.75
N TYR A 182 18.49 -5.61 -16.44
CA TYR A 182 18.72 -4.37 -15.68
C TYR A 182 20.19 -4.20 -15.36
N GLU A 183 20.74 -3.04 -15.65
CA GLU A 183 22.13 -2.66 -15.41
C GLU A 183 22.17 -1.45 -14.48
N PRO A 184 22.23 -1.66 -13.14
CA PRO A 184 22.24 -0.55 -12.19
C PRO A 184 23.48 0.32 -12.36
N GLN A 185 23.30 1.64 -12.29
CA GLN A 185 24.44 2.55 -12.18
C GLN A 185 25.06 2.45 -10.78
N SER A 186 26.38 2.51 -10.69
CA SER A 186 27.07 2.54 -9.40
C SER A 186 26.80 3.87 -8.71
N VAL A 187 26.00 3.85 -7.65
CA VAL A 187 25.81 5.04 -6.81
C VAL A 187 26.92 5.10 -5.78
N PRO A 188 27.66 6.22 -5.67
CA PRO A 188 28.71 6.37 -4.66
C PRO A 188 28.12 6.17 -3.25
N ARG A 189 28.81 5.36 -2.42
CA ARG A 189 28.42 5.16 -1.02
C ARG A 189 28.59 6.48 -0.25
N VAL A 190 27.50 7.13 0.11
CA VAL A 190 27.53 8.30 0.99
C VAL A 190 27.82 7.80 2.41
N LYS A 191 28.91 8.31 3.03
CA LYS A 191 29.19 8.07 4.45
C LYS A 191 28.07 8.70 5.28
N LYS A 192 27.38 7.89 6.08
CA LYS A 192 26.31 8.35 6.97
C LYS A 192 26.90 8.96 8.24
N THR A 193 26.85 10.27 8.37
CA THR A 193 26.96 10.95 9.66
C THR A 193 25.55 11.26 10.16
N TYR A 194 25.19 10.73 11.33
CA TYR A 194 23.90 10.97 11.96
C TYR A 194 24.05 12.10 13.00
N GLU A 195 24.27 13.33 12.53
CA GLU A 195 24.12 14.53 13.34
C GLU A 195 22.77 15.17 13.00
N GLY A 196 22.09 15.73 14.00
CA GLY A 196 20.78 16.37 13.82
C GLY A 196 19.87 16.20 15.03
N ARG A 197 18.70 16.81 14.96
CA ARG A 197 17.68 16.79 16.04
C ARG A 197 17.31 15.37 16.45
N ASN A 198 17.04 15.16 17.75
CA ASN A 198 16.53 13.88 18.25
C ASN A 198 15.05 13.67 17.87
N TYR A 199 14.52 12.46 18.10
CA TYR A 199 13.12 12.14 17.72
C TYR A 199 12.09 13.03 18.42
N LEU A 200 12.30 13.38 19.70
CA LEU A 200 11.39 14.26 20.45
C LEU A 200 11.37 15.66 19.86
N GLN A 201 12.52 16.19 19.47
CA GLN A 201 12.62 17.49 18.81
C GLN A 201 11.95 17.51 17.44
N LEU A 202 12.04 16.42 16.66
CA LEU A 202 11.35 16.28 15.38
C LEU A 202 9.84 16.24 15.57
N ILE A 203 9.33 15.39 16.50
CA ILE A 203 7.89 15.24 16.76
C ILE A 203 7.28 16.52 17.36
N SER A 204 8.07 17.30 18.10
CA SER A 204 7.62 18.57 18.69
C SER A 204 7.35 19.66 17.64
N GLN A 205 7.83 19.50 16.41
CA GLN A 205 7.54 20.44 15.33
C GLN A 205 6.13 20.24 14.78
N PRO A 206 5.29 21.26 14.74
CA PRO A 206 3.90 21.14 14.30
C PRO A 206 3.75 20.56 12.89
N ARG A 207 4.61 20.97 11.95
CA ARG A 207 4.58 20.48 10.56
C ARG A 207 5.05 19.03 10.42
N PHE A 208 6.07 18.64 11.19
CA PHE A 208 6.51 17.25 11.24
C PHE A 208 5.41 16.34 11.80
N LEU A 209 4.80 16.73 12.92
CA LEU A 209 3.69 15.99 13.52
C LEU A 209 2.50 15.89 12.57
N GLN A 210 2.14 17.00 11.89
CA GLN A 210 1.09 17.02 10.86
C GLN A 210 1.39 16.03 9.75
N ALA A 211 2.61 16.01 9.23
CA ALA A 211 3.04 15.11 8.17
C ALA A 211 2.88 13.64 8.54
N VAL A 212 3.40 13.27 9.73
CA VAL A 212 3.38 11.89 10.23
C VAL A 212 1.95 11.43 10.53
N VAL A 213 1.17 12.22 11.26
CA VAL A 213 -0.22 11.89 11.63
C VAL A 213 -1.09 11.75 10.37
N THR A 214 -0.97 12.71 9.44
CA THR A 214 -1.73 12.67 8.18
C THR A 214 -1.42 11.41 7.38
N SER A 215 -0.14 11.08 7.19
CA SER A 215 0.29 9.89 6.44
C SER A 215 -0.13 8.59 7.13
N ALA A 216 0.06 8.49 8.45
CA ALA A 216 -0.24 7.29 9.22
C ALA A 216 -1.74 6.99 9.23
N PHE A 217 -2.58 7.99 9.49
CA PHE A 217 -4.03 7.77 9.54
C PHE A 217 -4.68 7.74 8.16
N ALA A 218 -4.05 8.33 7.11
CA ALA A 218 -4.45 8.06 5.74
C ALA A 218 -4.36 6.57 5.42
N TYR A 219 -3.23 5.94 5.71
CA TYR A 219 -3.05 4.49 5.52
C TYR A 219 -3.91 3.64 6.47
N ALA A 220 -4.05 4.03 7.72
CA ALA A 220 -4.85 3.30 8.71
C ALA A 220 -6.31 3.18 8.28
N ILE A 221 -6.96 4.31 7.97
CA ILE A 221 -8.37 4.35 7.56
C ILE A 221 -8.55 3.58 6.25
N MET A 222 -7.69 3.83 5.28
CA MET A 222 -7.74 3.13 3.99
C MET A 222 -7.61 1.62 4.18
N SER A 223 -6.59 1.14 4.90
CA SER A 223 -6.35 -0.29 5.08
C SER A 223 -7.41 -0.97 5.95
N PHE A 224 -7.96 -0.27 6.95
CA PHE A 224 -9.05 -0.78 7.78
C PHE A 224 -10.29 -1.11 6.96
N LEU A 225 -10.73 -0.17 6.13
CA LEU A 225 -11.91 -0.36 5.28
C LEU A 225 -11.62 -1.29 4.09
N MET A 226 -10.48 -1.12 3.43
CA MET A 226 -10.12 -1.92 2.27
C MET A 226 -9.93 -3.40 2.59
N THR A 227 -9.35 -3.74 3.75
CA THR A 227 -9.18 -5.12 4.19
C THR A 227 -10.52 -5.82 4.44
N ALA A 228 -11.51 -5.10 4.94
CA ALA A 228 -12.85 -5.65 5.22
C ALA A 228 -13.75 -5.71 3.97
N THR A 229 -13.54 -4.84 2.99
CA THR A 229 -14.41 -4.70 1.82
C THR A 229 -14.68 -6.00 1.06
N PRO A 230 -13.67 -6.83 0.69
CA PRO A 230 -13.92 -8.06 -0.06
C PRO A 230 -14.79 -9.05 0.70
N ILE A 231 -14.58 -9.16 2.01
CA ILE A 231 -15.37 -10.04 2.89
C ILE A 231 -16.79 -9.50 2.99
N ASN A 232 -16.96 -8.21 3.27
CA ASN A 232 -18.28 -7.62 3.38
C ASN A 232 -19.07 -7.78 2.09
N MET A 233 -18.48 -7.46 0.93
CA MET A 233 -19.15 -7.56 -0.36
C MET A 233 -19.44 -9.02 -0.78
N HIS A 234 -18.42 -9.90 -0.76
CA HIS A 234 -18.55 -11.22 -1.34
C HIS A 234 -19.16 -12.23 -0.37
N VAL A 235 -18.74 -12.21 0.91
CA VAL A 235 -19.16 -13.20 1.90
C VAL A 235 -20.46 -12.81 2.61
N LEU A 236 -20.61 -11.52 3.00
CA LEU A 236 -21.77 -11.07 3.76
C LEU A 236 -22.92 -10.58 2.88
N GLU A 237 -22.63 -9.77 1.86
CA GLU A 237 -23.63 -9.19 0.94
C GLU A 237 -23.83 -10.02 -0.34
N HIS A 238 -23.12 -11.17 -0.47
CA HIS A 238 -23.25 -12.12 -1.59
C HIS A 238 -23.04 -11.54 -3.02
N TYR A 239 -22.26 -10.45 -3.13
CA TYR A 239 -21.84 -9.96 -4.45
C TYR A 239 -20.92 -10.97 -5.14
N SER A 240 -21.02 -11.05 -6.48
CA SER A 240 -20.10 -11.88 -7.25
C SER A 240 -18.64 -11.44 -7.04
N LEU A 241 -17.72 -12.39 -7.13
CA LEU A 241 -16.28 -12.11 -7.02
C LEU A 241 -15.83 -11.07 -8.07
N SER A 242 -16.42 -11.14 -9.29
CA SER A 242 -16.15 -10.16 -10.34
C SER A 242 -16.54 -8.73 -9.93
N LYS A 243 -17.73 -8.53 -9.37
CA LYS A 243 -18.17 -7.21 -8.87
C LYS A 243 -17.26 -6.71 -7.75
N THR A 244 -16.88 -7.58 -6.83
CA THR A 244 -15.92 -7.25 -5.75
C THR A 244 -14.56 -6.82 -6.34
N GLY A 245 -14.05 -7.56 -7.33
CA GLY A 245 -12.81 -7.23 -8.02
C GLY A 245 -12.85 -5.85 -8.70
N VAL A 246 -13.98 -5.50 -9.35
CA VAL A 246 -14.18 -4.18 -9.98
C VAL A 246 -14.07 -3.05 -8.95
N VAL A 247 -14.69 -3.19 -7.77
CA VAL A 247 -14.61 -2.18 -6.70
C VAL A 247 -13.17 -1.99 -6.23
N ILE A 248 -12.43 -3.10 -6.04
CA ILE A 248 -11.00 -3.07 -5.67
C ILE A 248 -10.16 -2.36 -6.73
N GLN A 249 -10.40 -2.66 -8.01
CA GLN A 249 -9.69 -2.02 -9.13
C GLN A 249 -9.92 -0.50 -9.16
N PHE A 250 -11.17 -0.05 -9.06
CA PHE A 250 -11.50 1.37 -9.02
C PHE A 250 -10.86 2.08 -7.82
N HIS A 251 -10.86 1.43 -6.67
CA HIS A 251 -10.16 1.96 -5.49
C HIS A 251 -8.67 2.17 -5.75
N ILE A 252 -7.97 1.15 -6.24
CA ILE A 252 -6.52 1.25 -6.48
C ILE A 252 -6.22 2.27 -7.59
N ILE A 253 -7.03 2.32 -8.64
CA ILE A 253 -6.91 3.36 -9.68
C ILE A 253 -7.04 4.76 -9.05
N SER A 254 -8.02 4.96 -8.18
CA SER A 254 -8.24 6.26 -7.51
C SER A 254 -7.16 6.61 -6.48
N MET A 255 -6.42 5.62 -5.96
CA MET A 255 -5.23 5.88 -5.14
C MET A 255 -4.05 6.44 -5.95
N PHE A 256 -3.84 5.96 -7.17
CA PHE A 256 -2.60 6.26 -7.92
C PHE A 256 -2.79 7.25 -9.08
N LEU A 257 -3.90 7.20 -9.80
CA LEU A 257 -4.14 8.05 -10.96
C LEU A 257 -4.09 9.56 -10.63
N PRO A 258 -4.68 10.05 -9.51
CA PRO A 258 -4.64 11.46 -9.17
C PRO A 258 -3.22 12.00 -8.91
N SER A 259 -2.24 11.13 -8.63
CA SER A 259 -0.84 11.54 -8.42
C SER A 259 -0.26 12.31 -9.60
N LEU A 260 -0.81 12.13 -10.80
CA LEU A 260 -0.44 12.90 -12.00
C LEU A 260 -0.68 14.41 -11.85
N ILE A 261 -1.68 14.79 -11.06
CA ILE A 261 -2.08 16.18 -10.85
C ILE A 261 -1.85 16.67 -9.42
N THR A 262 -1.81 15.76 -8.44
CA THR A 262 -1.69 16.11 -7.01
C THR A 262 -0.45 16.96 -6.73
N GLY A 263 0.68 16.67 -7.38
CA GLY A 263 1.88 17.51 -7.25
C GLY A 263 1.66 18.95 -7.68
N ARG A 264 0.94 19.20 -8.79
CA ARG A 264 0.58 20.55 -9.25
C ARG A 264 -0.42 21.23 -8.30
N LEU A 265 -1.35 20.47 -7.74
CA LEU A 265 -2.31 20.98 -6.76
C LEU A 265 -1.58 21.41 -5.46
N LEU A 266 -0.58 20.66 -5.01
CA LEU A 266 0.24 21.01 -3.84
C LEU A 266 1.02 22.31 -4.04
N THR A 267 1.63 22.50 -5.21
CA THR A 267 2.34 23.75 -5.52
C THR A 267 1.40 24.96 -5.63
N LYS A 268 0.18 24.75 -6.15
CA LYS A 268 -0.80 25.84 -6.35
C LYS A 268 -1.54 26.21 -5.07
N PHE A 269 -1.96 25.24 -4.26
CA PHE A 269 -2.87 25.44 -3.13
C PHE A 269 -2.20 25.25 -1.76
N GLY A 270 -1.02 24.64 -1.71
CA GLY A 270 -0.32 24.30 -0.48
C GLY A 270 -0.81 22.98 0.15
N HIS A 271 0.02 22.38 1.00
CA HIS A 271 -0.21 21.05 1.59
C HIS A 271 -1.47 20.98 2.45
N SER A 272 -1.69 21.96 3.35
CA SER A 272 -2.83 21.92 4.27
C SER A 272 -4.18 21.92 3.54
N LYS A 273 -4.35 22.70 2.47
CA LYS A 273 -5.61 22.72 1.71
C LYS A 273 -5.88 21.37 1.03
N ILE A 274 -4.83 20.71 0.53
CA ILE A 274 -4.96 19.38 -0.07
C ILE A 274 -5.24 18.33 1.00
N ILE A 275 -4.68 18.45 2.20
CA ILE A 275 -5.05 17.60 3.36
C ILE A 275 -6.54 17.75 3.67
N TYR A 276 -7.07 18.96 3.75
CA TYR A 276 -8.51 19.17 3.99
C TYR A 276 -9.39 18.61 2.86
N ALA A 277 -8.95 18.70 1.61
CA ALA A 277 -9.64 18.05 0.49
C ALA A 277 -9.60 16.51 0.62
N GLY A 278 -8.49 15.93 1.07
CA GLY A 278 -8.40 14.50 1.35
C GLY A 278 -9.33 14.05 2.49
N VAL A 279 -9.40 14.84 3.56
CA VAL A 279 -10.36 14.65 4.66
C VAL A 279 -11.80 14.70 4.15
N PHE A 280 -12.13 15.67 3.29
CA PHE A 280 -13.46 15.77 2.69
C PHE A 280 -13.85 14.49 1.93
N PHE A 281 -12.95 13.88 1.16
CA PHE A 281 -13.21 12.61 0.50
C PHE A 281 -13.42 11.46 1.50
N TYR A 282 -12.69 11.43 2.61
CA TYR A 282 -12.91 10.42 3.66
C TYR A 282 -14.29 10.60 4.33
N VAL A 283 -14.71 11.84 4.57
CA VAL A 283 -16.07 12.12 5.07
C VAL A 283 -17.13 11.65 4.07
N LEU A 284 -16.94 11.90 2.77
CA LEU A 284 -17.84 11.38 1.73
C LEU A 284 -17.92 9.86 1.73
N THR A 285 -16.79 9.16 1.94
CA THR A 285 -16.77 7.70 2.08
C THR A 285 -17.69 7.26 3.22
N VAL A 286 -17.55 7.86 4.40
CA VAL A 286 -18.39 7.54 5.58
C VAL A 286 -19.87 7.81 5.30
N ILE A 287 -20.18 8.96 4.70
CA ILE A 287 -21.56 9.34 4.38
C ILE A 287 -22.20 8.32 3.44
N ILE A 288 -21.53 7.95 2.34
CA ILE A 288 -22.08 7.00 1.36
C ILE A 288 -22.29 5.63 2.00
N CYS A 289 -21.32 5.13 2.77
CA CYS A 289 -21.43 3.84 3.45
C CYS A 289 -22.50 3.83 4.55
N PHE A 290 -22.95 4.99 5.01
CA PHE A 290 -24.01 5.09 6.00
C PHE A 290 -25.40 4.81 5.41
N PHE A 291 -25.65 5.16 4.14
CA PHE A 291 -26.98 5.09 3.55
C PHE A 291 -27.31 3.69 3.03
N ASP A 292 -26.40 3.06 2.27
CA ASP A 292 -26.72 1.84 1.56
C ASP A 292 -25.47 1.01 1.23
N THR A 293 -25.65 -0.31 1.05
CA THR A 293 -24.64 -1.28 0.63
C THR A 293 -24.81 -1.72 -0.84
N SER A 294 -25.41 -0.86 -1.68
CA SER A 294 -25.53 -1.13 -3.10
C SER A 294 -24.17 -1.16 -3.81
N PHE A 295 -24.07 -1.87 -4.91
CA PHE A 295 -22.84 -1.98 -5.70
C PHE A 295 -22.28 -0.60 -6.12
N ILE A 296 -23.15 0.30 -6.50
CA ILE A 296 -22.77 1.68 -6.89
C ILE A 296 -22.20 2.44 -5.70
N ASN A 297 -22.79 2.29 -4.51
CA ASN A 297 -22.30 2.93 -3.29
C ASN A 297 -20.93 2.40 -2.89
N TYR A 298 -20.68 1.10 -3.03
CA TYR A 298 -19.33 0.55 -2.84
C TYR A 298 -18.31 1.17 -3.80
N ILE A 299 -18.64 1.31 -5.08
CA ILE A 299 -17.74 1.94 -6.06
C ILE A 299 -17.39 3.37 -5.62
N PHE A 300 -18.40 4.22 -5.37
CA PHE A 300 -18.15 5.61 -5.00
C PHE A 300 -17.43 5.74 -3.65
N ALA A 301 -17.83 4.96 -2.65
CA ALA A 301 -17.18 4.97 -1.35
C ALA A 301 -15.69 4.61 -1.46
N LEU A 302 -15.36 3.55 -2.20
CA LEU A 302 -13.98 3.09 -2.35
C LEU A 302 -13.17 4.00 -3.28
N VAL A 303 -13.79 4.63 -4.27
CA VAL A 303 -13.15 5.68 -5.08
C VAL A 303 -12.80 6.89 -4.22
N PHE A 304 -13.74 7.38 -3.41
CA PHE A 304 -13.45 8.50 -2.50
C PHE A 304 -12.44 8.14 -1.42
N LEU A 305 -12.46 6.91 -0.93
CA LEU A 305 -11.43 6.40 -0.01
C LEU A 305 -10.04 6.46 -0.68
N GLY A 306 -9.93 6.06 -1.94
CA GLY A 306 -8.68 6.12 -2.70
C GLY A 306 -8.19 7.54 -2.97
N LEU A 307 -9.11 8.45 -3.39
CA LEU A 307 -8.82 9.88 -3.59
C LEU A 307 -8.36 10.54 -2.28
N GLY A 308 -9.08 10.29 -1.19
CA GLY A 308 -8.73 10.79 0.13
C GLY A 308 -7.34 10.33 0.56
N TRP A 309 -7.05 9.04 0.40
CA TRP A 309 -5.72 8.50 0.68
C TRP A 309 -4.63 9.18 -0.16
N ASN A 310 -4.84 9.35 -1.47
CA ASN A 310 -3.87 10.00 -2.34
C ASN A 310 -3.53 11.42 -1.86
N PHE A 311 -4.53 12.23 -1.60
CA PHE A 311 -4.35 13.62 -1.17
C PHE A 311 -3.68 13.71 0.20
N LEU A 312 -4.11 12.90 1.16
CA LEU A 312 -3.55 12.89 2.50
C LEU A 312 -2.11 12.38 2.50
N TYR A 313 -1.85 11.24 1.86
CA TYR A 313 -0.53 10.62 1.89
C TYR A 313 0.53 11.41 1.12
N ILE A 314 0.19 11.91 -0.07
CA ILE A 314 1.14 12.71 -0.86
C ILE A 314 1.41 14.05 -0.18
N SER A 315 0.37 14.70 0.40
CA SER A 315 0.56 15.94 1.15
C SER A 315 1.38 15.73 2.42
N GLY A 316 1.10 14.67 3.18
CA GLY A 316 1.86 14.31 4.36
C GLY A 316 3.33 14.02 4.03
N THR A 317 3.59 13.24 2.97
CA THR A 317 4.96 12.97 2.51
C THR A 317 5.68 14.24 2.07
N GLY A 318 4.98 15.14 1.37
CA GLY A 318 5.55 16.45 0.97
C GLY A 318 5.91 17.33 2.17
N LEU A 319 5.00 17.42 3.16
CA LEU A 319 5.29 18.14 4.42
C LEU A 319 6.45 17.52 5.20
N LEU A 320 6.55 16.19 5.23
CA LEU A 320 7.65 15.51 5.89
C LEU A 320 8.99 15.98 5.31
N VAL A 321 9.12 16.00 3.98
CA VAL A 321 10.35 16.44 3.30
C VAL A 321 10.71 17.89 3.65
N LEU A 322 9.74 18.76 3.84
CA LEU A 322 9.93 20.15 4.24
C LEU A 322 10.23 20.35 5.74
N SER A 323 10.09 19.30 6.56
CA SER A 323 10.17 19.39 8.01
C SER A 323 11.51 18.93 8.59
N TYR A 324 12.43 18.42 7.79
CA TYR A 324 13.75 17.95 8.24
C TYR A 324 14.88 18.51 7.39
N ASN A 325 16.09 18.56 7.96
CA ASN A 325 17.31 18.92 7.25
C ASN A 325 17.92 17.69 6.56
N GLU A 326 18.80 17.89 5.57
CA GLU A 326 19.43 16.79 4.81
C GLU A 326 20.13 15.74 5.72
N GLU A 327 20.74 16.19 6.82
CA GLU A 327 21.40 15.33 7.82
C GLU A 327 20.42 14.43 8.57
N GLU A 328 19.16 14.87 8.74
CA GLU A 328 18.09 14.18 9.46
C GLU A 328 17.25 13.26 8.58
N LYS A 329 17.42 13.34 7.26
CA LYS A 329 16.58 12.71 6.23
C LYS A 329 16.27 11.25 6.52
N PHE A 330 17.28 10.42 6.70
CA PHE A 330 17.08 8.99 6.94
C PHE A 330 16.39 8.70 8.27
N LYS A 331 16.69 9.49 9.31
CA LYS A 331 16.05 9.38 10.63
C LYS A 331 14.57 9.74 10.56
N ALA A 332 14.24 10.87 9.93
CA ALA A 332 12.89 11.39 9.81
C ALA A 332 12.01 10.47 8.93
N GLN A 333 12.52 10.06 7.77
CA GLN A 333 11.82 9.15 6.86
C GLN A 333 11.63 7.77 7.48
N GLY A 334 12.66 7.19 8.10
CA GLY A 334 12.57 5.88 8.76
C GLY A 334 11.57 5.90 9.91
N PHE A 335 11.54 6.96 10.72
CA PHE A 335 10.55 7.12 11.78
C PHE A 335 9.12 7.22 11.23
N ASN A 336 8.91 8.03 10.20
CA ASN A 336 7.61 8.14 9.52
C ASN A 336 7.15 6.79 8.98
N ASP A 337 8.01 6.07 8.27
CA ASP A 337 7.65 4.81 7.62
C ASP A 337 7.32 3.71 8.64
N ILE A 338 8.09 3.61 9.73
CA ILE A 338 7.78 2.69 10.83
C ILE A 338 6.40 2.99 11.41
N LEU A 339 6.08 4.26 11.71
CA LEU A 339 4.79 4.62 12.26
C LEU A 339 3.64 4.37 11.27
N VAL A 340 3.79 4.79 10.02
CA VAL A 340 2.79 4.61 8.97
C VAL A 340 2.45 3.12 8.81
N PHE A 341 3.45 2.27 8.58
CA PHE A 341 3.21 0.85 8.33
C PHE A 341 2.80 0.08 9.59
N SER A 342 3.26 0.47 10.78
CA SER A 342 2.81 -0.15 12.04
C SER A 342 1.34 0.15 12.32
N ILE A 343 0.92 1.41 12.18
CA ILE A 343 -0.47 1.81 12.38
C ILE A 343 -1.37 1.20 11.29
N GLN A 344 -0.90 1.15 10.05
CA GLN A 344 -1.58 0.45 8.96
C GLN A 344 -1.78 -1.03 9.26
N ALA A 345 -0.75 -1.73 9.74
CA ALA A 345 -0.82 -3.15 10.09
C ALA A 345 -1.83 -3.40 11.23
N LEU A 346 -1.80 -2.57 12.28
CA LEU A 346 -2.77 -2.64 13.37
C LEU A 346 -4.21 -2.40 12.90
N ALA A 347 -4.43 -1.41 12.04
CA ALA A 347 -5.73 -1.13 11.45
C ALA A 347 -6.24 -2.31 10.61
N SER A 348 -5.39 -2.88 9.76
CA SER A 348 -5.73 -4.05 8.95
C SER A 348 -6.00 -5.29 9.80
N LEU A 349 -5.18 -5.56 10.83
CA LEU A 349 -5.40 -6.69 11.77
C LEU A 349 -6.72 -6.56 12.51
N SER A 350 -7.08 -5.34 12.94
CA SER A 350 -8.34 -5.10 13.65
C SER A 350 -9.58 -5.21 12.76
N ALA A 351 -9.43 -5.05 11.43
CA ALA A 351 -10.55 -4.97 10.50
C ALA A 351 -11.44 -6.24 10.53
N GLY A 352 -10.84 -7.43 10.53
CA GLY A 352 -11.60 -8.69 10.57
C GLY A 352 -12.34 -8.90 11.88
N TYR A 353 -11.69 -8.59 12.99
CA TYR A 353 -12.32 -8.66 14.30
C TYR A 353 -13.51 -7.68 14.38
N MET A 354 -13.30 -6.43 14.00
CA MET A 354 -14.37 -5.43 14.01
C MET A 354 -15.53 -5.80 13.07
N LEU A 355 -15.24 -6.32 11.87
CA LEU A 355 -16.28 -6.78 10.96
C LEU A 355 -17.06 -7.97 11.51
N SER A 356 -16.42 -8.88 12.25
CA SER A 356 -17.09 -10.02 12.89
C SER A 356 -17.99 -9.64 14.06
N MET A 357 -17.72 -8.51 14.74
CA MET A 357 -18.43 -8.04 15.92
C MET A 357 -19.44 -6.91 15.63
N THR A 358 -19.32 -6.26 14.47
CA THR A 358 -20.09 -5.08 14.13
C THR A 358 -20.64 -5.16 12.71
N SER A 359 -21.14 -4.05 12.17
CA SER A 359 -21.60 -3.95 10.78
C SER A 359 -20.62 -3.10 9.95
N TRP A 360 -20.71 -3.23 8.63
CA TRP A 360 -20.00 -2.37 7.67
C TRP A 360 -20.20 -0.88 7.97
N LYS A 361 -21.44 -0.51 8.31
CA LYS A 361 -21.79 0.85 8.71
C LYS A 361 -21.02 1.31 9.95
N THR A 362 -20.97 0.49 10.98
CA THR A 362 -20.24 0.78 12.23
C THR A 362 -18.75 0.89 11.97
N MET A 363 -18.17 0.04 11.12
CA MET A 363 -16.75 0.14 10.74
C MET A 363 -16.41 1.50 10.12
N ASN A 364 -17.27 2.02 9.24
CA ASN A 364 -17.07 3.34 8.67
C ASN A 364 -17.16 4.44 9.72
N LEU A 365 -18.10 4.36 10.68
CA LEU A 365 -18.22 5.33 11.78
C LEU A 365 -17.00 5.32 12.72
N ILE A 366 -16.38 4.17 12.96
CA ILE A 366 -15.14 4.05 13.77
C ILE A 366 -13.98 4.88 13.17
N THR A 367 -14.01 5.20 11.89
CA THR A 367 -12.97 6.03 11.27
C THR A 367 -13.07 7.51 11.61
N ILE A 368 -14.25 7.99 12.05
CA ILE A 368 -14.52 9.41 12.33
C ILE A 368 -13.54 10.03 13.35
N PRO A 369 -13.26 9.43 14.52
CA PRO A 369 -12.28 9.98 15.46
C PRO A 369 -10.89 10.21 14.84
N PHE A 370 -10.45 9.33 13.95
CA PHE A 370 -9.16 9.46 13.27
C PHE A 370 -9.17 10.55 12.20
N ILE A 371 -10.28 10.71 11.50
CA ILE A 371 -10.50 11.85 10.58
C ILE A 371 -10.44 13.17 11.34
N ILE A 372 -11.11 13.26 12.50
CA ILE A 372 -11.08 14.43 13.38
C ILE A 372 -9.66 14.70 13.86
N LEU A 373 -8.90 13.68 14.23
CA LEU A 373 -7.50 13.83 14.65
C LEU A 373 -6.63 14.48 13.56
N ILE A 374 -6.78 14.06 12.29
CA ILE A 374 -6.07 14.69 11.16
C ILE A 374 -6.44 16.18 11.06
N ILE A 375 -7.71 16.52 11.21
CA ILE A 375 -8.19 17.93 11.17
C ILE A 375 -7.55 18.72 12.31
N LEU A 376 -7.64 18.24 13.55
CA LEU A 376 -7.14 18.96 14.73
C LEU A 376 -5.65 19.22 14.66
N VAL A 377 -4.85 18.20 14.27
CA VAL A 377 -3.41 18.36 14.12
C VAL A 377 -3.06 19.33 12.99
N SER A 378 -3.81 19.29 11.89
CA SER A 378 -3.59 20.21 10.75
C SER A 378 -3.96 21.66 11.11
N LEU A 379 -5.09 21.86 11.79
CA LEU A 379 -5.50 23.19 12.28
C LEU A 379 -4.47 23.79 13.26
N ARG A 380 -3.99 22.95 14.22
CA ARG A 380 -2.96 23.37 15.15
C ARG A 380 -1.68 23.81 14.45
N ALA A 381 -1.23 23.04 13.45
CA ALA A 381 -0.03 23.38 12.69
C ALA A 381 -0.19 24.70 11.91
N ASP A 382 -1.36 24.89 11.27
CA ASP A 382 -1.66 26.13 10.52
C ASP A 382 -1.75 27.36 11.44
N LEU A 383 -2.34 27.23 12.65
CA LEU A 383 -2.43 28.31 13.62
C LEU A 383 -1.07 28.71 14.18
N LEU A 384 -0.19 27.74 14.44
CA LEU A 384 1.15 28.02 14.97
C LEU A 384 2.03 28.67 13.93
N GLU A 385 1.95 28.28 12.66
CA GLU A 385 2.69 28.92 11.58
C GLU A 385 2.25 30.38 11.34
N LYS A 386 0.93 30.66 11.40
CA LYS A 386 0.40 32.03 11.32
C LYS A 386 0.85 32.96 12.45
N LYS A 387 1.28 32.42 13.59
CA LYS A 387 1.80 33.22 14.71
C LYS A 387 3.30 33.51 14.57
N LEU A 388 3.99 32.79 13.71
CA LEU A 388 5.45 32.92 13.47
C LEU A 388 5.76 33.83 12.27
N ASN A 389 4.77 34.01 11.38
CA ASN A 389 4.80 34.95 10.25
C ASN A 389 4.04 36.23 10.60
#